data_3d1f8bd8c06b28b070f3afcb176fe873
#
_entry.id   3d1f8bd8c06b28b070f3afcb176fe873
#
_cell.length_a   1.000
_cell.length_b   1.000
_cell.length_c   1.000
_cell.angle_alpha   90.00
_cell.angle_beta   90.00
_cell.angle_gamma   90.00
#
_symmetry.space_group_name_H-M   'P 1'
#
loop_
_entity.id
_entity.type
_entity.pdbx_description
1 polymer ?
#
loop_
_entity_poly.entity_id
_entity_poly.type
_entity_poly.pdbx_seq_one_letter_code
_entity_poly.pdbx_strand_id
1 'polypeptide(L)'
;MKTVRIVLALVVALSIAAAAMAQDKEKAKQKAKLPPLSPAAQAMLRIERLREAVESLDLTAEQKEQLQKVRQDLGPKMTEVVKKVRDLLTEEQRKTVEEVAKKAQEAGKKGAEVFRAVESSVKLTDEQTEKMNKVGQEIAALQKQMMKGVMGVLTPEQREKIKEKMAAPAKKAAKPRVKKEEAK
;
A
#
# COMPACT_ATOMS: atom_id res chain seq x y z
N MET A 1 7.68 -13.68 -9.26
CA MET A 1 6.69 -12.59 -9.05
C MET A 1 5.99 -12.62 -7.68
N LYS A 2 6.00 -13.71 -6.90
CA LYS A 2 5.41 -13.77 -5.55
C LYS A 2 6.24 -13.05 -4.49
N THR A 3 7.56 -13.05 -4.62
CA THR A 3 8.51 -12.43 -3.68
C THR A 3 8.44 -10.90 -3.64
N VAL A 4 8.12 -10.23 -4.76
CA VAL A 4 7.99 -8.75 -4.81
C VAL A 4 6.76 -8.27 -4.04
N ARG A 5 5.69 -9.07 -3.98
CA ARG A 5 4.47 -8.71 -3.21
C ARG A 5 4.71 -8.75 -1.69
N ILE A 6 5.55 -9.65 -1.22
CA ILE A 6 5.89 -9.78 0.21
C ILE A 6 6.83 -8.64 0.64
N VAL A 7 7.77 -8.26 -0.22
CA VAL A 7 8.71 -7.16 0.05
C VAL A 7 7.99 -5.80 0.08
N LEU A 8 6.92 -5.62 -0.71
CA LEU A 8 6.12 -4.39 -0.67
C LEU A 8 5.35 -4.24 0.66
N ALA A 9 4.98 -5.34 1.32
CA ALA A 9 4.33 -5.31 2.62
C ALA A 9 5.30 -4.92 3.76
N LEU A 10 6.60 -5.06 3.55
CA LEU A 10 7.64 -4.83 4.55
C LEU A 10 7.93 -3.34 4.81
N VAL A 11 7.46 -2.45 3.93
CA VAL A 11 7.91 -1.04 3.90
C VAL A 11 7.06 -0.11 4.77
N VAL A 12 5.96 -0.57 5.35
CA VAL A 12 4.94 0.37 5.79
C VAL A 12 4.45 0.22 7.22
N ALA A 13 5.26 -0.27 8.09
CA ALA A 13 4.84 -0.26 9.48
C ALA A 13 5.48 0.89 10.24
N LEU A 14 4.91 2.10 10.23
CA LEU A 14 5.44 3.02 11.23
C LEU A 14 4.80 4.38 11.33
N SER A 15 4.06 4.56 12.28
CA SER A 15 3.93 5.72 13.18
C SER A 15 2.63 5.58 13.96
N ILE A 16 2.69 5.17 15.16
CA ILE A 16 1.85 5.60 16.29
C ILE A 16 2.18 4.68 17.46
N ALA A 17 3.00 5.16 18.37
CA ALA A 17 3.08 4.61 19.71
C ALA A 17 2.74 5.72 20.67
N ALA A 18 1.50 5.80 21.10
CA ALA A 18 1.13 6.28 22.41
C ALA A 18 -0.33 5.92 22.70
N ALA A 19 -0.52 5.26 23.82
CA ALA A 19 -1.78 5.02 24.51
C ALA A 19 -2.63 3.85 23.98
N ALA A 20 -2.55 2.70 24.66
CA ALA A 20 -3.71 2.07 25.27
C ALA A 20 -3.32 0.77 26.00
N MET A 21 -3.08 0.88 27.26
CA MET A 21 -3.44 -0.16 28.23
C MET A 21 -4.75 0.30 28.85
N ALA A 22 -5.88 -0.25 28.46
CA ALA A 22 -7.05 -0.49 29.32
C ALA A 22 -8.22 -1.07 28.53
N GLN A 23 -8.61 -2.26 28.96
CA GLN A 23 -9.96 -2.79 29.07
C GLN A 23 -10.73 -3.27 27.82
N ASP A 24 -10.80 -4.56 27.81
CA ASP A 24 -11.80 -5.44 27.24
C ASP A 24 -13.24 -5.03 27.70
N LYS A 25 -14.19 -5.20 26.76
CA LYS A 25 -15.64 -5.10 26.88
C LYS A 25 -16.27 -3.76 26.50
N GLU A 26 -16.33 -3.51 25.16
CA GLU A 26 -17.55 -2.95 24.53
C GLU A 26 -17.50 -3.15 23.00
N LYS A 27 -17.61 -4.39 22.58
CA LYS A 27 -17.78 -4.75 21.18
C LYS A 27 -19.26 -4.61 20.79
N ALA A 28 -19.69 -3.46 20.38
CA ALA A 28 -20.75 -3.27 19.36
C ALA A 28 -21.24 -1.81 19.38
N LYS A 29 -20.73 -0.97 18.51
CA LYS A 29 -21.29 0.31 18.00
C LYS A 29 -20.35 1.52 17.96
N GLN A 30 -19.07 1.33 17.97
CA GLN A 30 -18.19 2.40 17.48
C GLN A 30 -17.49 1.87 16.24
N LYS A 31 -17.80 2.41 15.06
CA LYS A 31 -16.86 2.47 13.95
C LYS A 31 -15.70 3.31 14.44
N ALA A 32 -14.79 2.70 15.18
CA ALA A 32 -13.56 3.32 15.61
C ALA A 32 -12.93 3.91 14.34
N LYS A 33 -12.73 5.21 14.31
CA LYS A 33 -12.04 5.91 13.25
C LYS A 33 -10.63 5.34 13.28
N LEU A 34 -10.36 4.39 12.39
CA LEU A 34 -9.04 3.75 12.29
C LEU A 34 -7.99 4.85 12.14
N PRO A 35 -6.87 4.76 12.87
CA PRO A 35 -5.83 5.76 12.79
C PRO A 35 -5.38 5.96 11.34
N PRO A 36 -5.03 7.18 10.94
CA PRO A 36 -4.54 7.44 9.60
C PRO A 36 -3.25 6.65 9.37
N LEU A 37 -3.10 6.10 8.15
CA LEU A 37 -1.85 5.46 7.74
C LEU A 37 -0.70 6.47 7.75
N SER A 38 0.52 5.99 8.04
CA SER A 38 1.72 6.82 7.93
C SER A 38 1.88 7.39 6.51
N PRO A 39 2.60 8.51 6.34
CA PRO A 39 2.88 9.07 5.02
C PRO A 39 3.54 8.07 4.07
N ALA A 40 4.46 7.24 4.58
CA ALA A 40 5.11 6.18 3.82
C ALA A 40 4.10 5.14 3.33
N ALA A 41 3.21 4.66 4.21
CA ALA A 41 2.14 3.73 3.86
C ALA A 41 1.19 4.29 2.82
N GLN A 42 0.82 5.56 2.97
CA GLN A 42 -0.04 6.23 2.01
C GLN A 42 0.63 6.33 0.62
N ALA A 43 1.92 6.67 0.57
CA ALA A 43 2.64 6.75 -0.69
C ALA A 43 2.77 5.39 -1.38
N MET A 44 3.10 4.34 -0.64
CA MET A 44 3.15 2.96 -1.16
C MET A 44 1.79 2.48 -1.66
N LEU A 45 0.73 2.75 -0.92
CA LEU A 45 -0.62 2.40 -1.33
C LEU A 45 -1.03 3.11 -2.64
N ARG A 46 -0.60 4.35 -2.83
CA ARG A 46 -0.81 5.08 -4.09
C ARG A 46 -0.03 4.46 -5.24
N ILE A 47 1.20 3.99 -5.01
CA ILE A 47 1.99 3.27 -6.02
C ILE A 47 1.28 1.97 -6.43
N GLU A 48 0.78 1.21 -5.45
CA GLU A 48 0.03 -0.03 -5.72
C GLU A 48 -1.25 0.23 -6.52
N ARG A 49 -2.04 1.23 -6.11
CA ARG A 49 -3.24 1.63 -6.85
C ARG A 49 -2.94 2.11 -8.27
N LEU A 50 -1.87 2.87 -8.44
CA LEU A 50 -1.43 3.30 -9.77
C LEU A 50 -1.10 2.10 -10.65
N ARG A 51 -0.37 1.12 -10.11
CA ARG A 51 -0.05 -0.11 -10.82
C ARG A 51 -1.32 -0.87 -11.24
N GLU A 52 -2.24 -1.10 -10.30
CA GLU A 52 -3.51 -1.78 -10.58
C GLU A 52 -4.35 -1.01 -11.62
N ALA A 53 -4.37 0.31 -11.52
CA ALA A 53 -5.07 1.15 -12.47
C ALA A 53 -4.46 1.04 -13.89
N VAL A 54 -3.14 1.06 -14.01
CA VAL A 54 -2.43 0.87 -15.29
C VAL A 54 -2.64 -0.54 -15.86
N GLU A 55 -2.56 -1.58 -15.04
CA GLU A 55 -2.80 -2.97 -15.45
C GLU A 55 -4.23 -3.19 -15.99
N SER A 56 -5.17 -2.33 -15.64
CA SER A 56 -6.56 -2.39 -16.11
C SER A 56 -6.83 -1.61 -17.40
N LEU A 57 -5.81 -0.98 -17.99
CA LEU A 57 -5.93 -0.24 -19.24
C LEU A 57 -5.54 -1.13 -20.43
N ASP A 58 -6.22 -0.91 -21.55
CA ASP A 58 -5.80 -1.45 -22.84
C ASP A 58 -4.64 -0.61 -23.36
N LEU A 59 -3.42 -1.11 -23.17
CA LEU A 59 -2.18 -0.44 -23.56
C LEU A 59 -1.67 -0.96 -24.88
N THR A 60 -1.22 -0.06 -25.76
CA THR A 60 -0.51 -0.44 -26.98
C THR A 60 0.85 -1.07 -26.67
N ALA A 61 1.45 -1.76 -27.64
CA ALA A 61 2.78 -2.34 -27.48
C ALA A 61 3.84 -1.26 -27.18
N GLU A 62 3.75 -0.13 -27.84
CA GLU A 62 4.63 1.03 -27.59
C GLU A 62 4.48 1.59 -26.19
N GLN A 63 3.25 1.77 -25.70
CA GLN A 63 3.00 2.22 -24.34
C GLN A 63 3.56 1.23 -23.30
N LYS A 64 3.43 -0.06 -23.53
CA LYS A 64 4.01 -1.10 -22.66
C LYS A 64 5.53 -0.99 -22.59
N GLU A 65 6.19 -0.77 -23.73
CA GLU A 65 7.64 -0.58 -23.78
C GLU A 65 8.07 0.69 -23.04
N GLN A 66 7.39 1.81 -23.26
CA GLN A 66 7.69 3.06 -22.55
C GLN A 66 7.46 2.94 -21.03
N LEU A 67 6.40 2.28 -20.60
CA LEU A 67 6.17 1.99 -19.18
C LEU A 67 7.23 1.05 -18.59
N GLN A 68 7.76 0.13 -19.38
CA GLN A 68 8.87 -0.72 -18.98
C GLN A 68 10.14 0.10 -18.75
N LYS A 69 10.45 1.09 -19.59
CA LYS A 69 11.55 2.04 -19.36
C LYS A 69 11.37 2.80 -18.05
N VAL A 70 10.17 3.34 -17.78
CA VAL A 70 9.87 3.99 -16.49
C VAL A 70 10.12 3.06 -15.30
N ARG A 71 9.77 1.77 -15.42
CA ARG A 71 10.03 0.77 -14.38
C ARG A 71 11.52 0.47 -14.22
N GLN A 72 12.27 0.42 -15.30
CA GLN A 72 13.73 0.20 -15.27
C GLN A 72 14.45 1.36 -14.61
N ASP A 73 14.03 2.59 -14.86
CA ASP A 73 14.64 3.80 -14.29
C ASP A 73 14.34 3.97 -12.79
N LEU A 74 13.14 3.63 -12.36
CA LEU A 74 12.69 3.84 -10.98
C LEU A 74 12.79 2.59 -10.10
N GLY A 75 12.86 1.41 -10.70
CA GLY A 75 12.95 0.14 -9.99
C GLY A 75 14.13 0.03 -9.03
N PRO A 76 15.35 0.33 -9.46
CA PRO A 76 16.53 0.31 -8.58
C PRO A 76 16.38 1.26 -7.38
N LYS A 77 15.88 2.47 -7.60
CA LYS A 77 15.63 3.46 -6.55
C LYS A 77 14.58 2.96 -5.54
N MET A 78 13.53 2.33 -6.04
CA MET A 78 12.50 1.72 -5.17
C MET A 78 13.09 0.57 -4.35
N THR A 79 13.92 -0.27 -4.95
CA THR A 79 14.60 -1.38 -4.25
C THR A 79 15.52 -0.85 -3.15
N GLU A 80 16.26 0.23 -3.41
CA GLU A 80 17.11 0.87 -2.42
C GLU A 80 16.31 1.40 -1.23
N VAL A 81 15.20 2.09 -1.49
CA VAL A 81 14.35 2.62 -0.43
C VAL A 81 13.73 1.48 0.39
N VAL A 82 13.28 0.41 -0.26
CA VAL A 82 12.80 -0.80 0.44
C VAL A 82 13.89 -1.40 1.33
N LYS A 83 15.12 -1.44 0.84
CA LYS A 83 16.27 -1.92 1.63
C LYS A 83 16.50 -1.01 2.85
N LYS A 84 16.49 0.32 2.69
CA LYS A 84 16.63 1.27 3.82
C LYS A 84 15.58 0.99 4.91
N VAL A 85 14.32 0.77 4.53
CA VAL A 85 13.27 0.43 5.51
C VAL A 85 13.58 -0.88 6.22
N ARG A 86 13.98 -1.91 5.47
CA ARG A 86 14.33 -3.21 6.05
C ARG A 86 15.50 -3.09 7.03
N ASP A 87 16.50 -2.30 6.70
CA ASP A 87 17.70 -2.12 7.52
C ASP A 87 17.42 -1.30 8.80
N LEU A 88 16.35 -0.48 8.81
CA LEU A 88 15.89 0.23 10.00
C LEU A 88 15.20 -0.67 11.02
N LEU A 89 14.68 -1.82 10.61
CA LEU A 89 13.95 -2.74 11.48
C LEU A 89 14.90 -3.77 12.09
N THR A 90 14.68 -4.12 13.35
CA THR A 90 15.34 -5.27 13.99
C THR A 90 14.87 -6.57 13.32
N GLU A 91 15.59 -7.65 13.55
CA GLU A 91 15.21 -8.95 13.01
C GLU A 91 13.83 -9.41 13.54
N GLU A 92 13.55 -9.18 14.83
CA GLU A 92 12.24 -9.48 15.42
C GLU A 92 11.12 -8.66 14.80
N GLN A 93 11.35 -7.34 14.58
CA GLN A 93 10.38 -6.49 13.91
C GLN A 93 10.13 -6.96 12.47
N ARG A 94 11.16 -7.36 11.74
CA ARG A 94 11.02 -7.91 10.38
C ARG A 94 10.17 -9.18 10.36
N LYS A 95 10.44 -10.12 11.27
CA LYS A 95 9.64 -11.35 11.42
C LYS A 95 8.18 -11.02 11.72
N THR A 96 7.94 -10.09 12.65
CA THR A 96 6.58 -9.64 12.99
C THR A 96 5.85 -9.07 11.76
N VAL A 97 6.53 -8.22 10.97
CA VAL A 97 5.98 -7.65 9.73
C VAL A 97 5.58 -8.75 8.75
N GLU A 98 6.47 -9.71 8.49
CA GLU A 98 6.23 -10.81 7.55
C GLU A 98 5.06 -11.69 7.99
N GLU A 99 5.01 -12.08 9.27
CA GLU A 99 3.91 -12.88 9.81
C GLU A 99 2.56 -12.16 9.76
N VAL A 100 2.53 -10.90 10.17
CA VAL A 100 1.28 -10.12 10.18
C VAL A 100 0.79 -9.86 8.77
N ALA A 101 1.69 -9.53 7.85
CA ALA A 101 1.34 -9.34 6.44
C ALA A 101 0.79 -10.62 5.83
N LYS A 102 1.43 -11.76 6.10
CA LYS A 102 0.99 -13.09 5.65
C LYS A 102 -0.41 -13.44 6.20
N LYS A 103 -0.59 -13.33 7.51
CA LYS A 103 -1.89 -13.58 8.17
C LYS A 103 -3.00 -12.67 7.64
N ALA A 104 -2.68 -11.39 7.41
CA ALA A 104 -3.65 -10.45 6.85
C ALA A 104 -4.05 -10.83 5.41
N GLN A 105 -3.09 -11.28 4.58
CA GLN A 105 -3.37 -11.75 3.21
C GLN A 105 -4.18 -13.05 3.20
N GLU A 106 -3.84 -14.00 4.05
CA GLU A 106 -4.61 -15.26 4.23
C GLU A 106 -6.04 -14.99 4.69
N ALA A 107 -6.25 -13.95 5.51
CA ALA A 107 -7.57 -13.46 5.90
C ALA A 107 -8.29 -12.64 4.80
N GLY A 108 -7.75 -12.58 3.58
CA GLY A 108 -8.34 -11.86 2.45
C GLY A 108 -8.20 -10.34 2.50
N LYS A 109 -7.42 -9.79 3.44
CA LYS A 109 -7.15 -8.35 3.51
C LYS A 109 -6.25 -7.91 2.36
N LYS A 110 -6.44 -6.69 1.88
CA LYS A 110 -5.68 -6.12 0.76
C LYS A 110 -5.32 -4.66 1.02
N GLY A 111 -4.27 -4.18 0.37
CA GLY A 111 -3.87 -2.79 0.37
C GLY A 111 -3.83 -2.18 1.77
N ALA A 112 -4.60 -1.13 2.02
CA ALA A 112 -4.61 -0.37 3.28
C ALA A 112 -4.88 -1.21 4.54
N GLU A 113 -5.60 -2.31 4.45
CA GLU A 113 -5.90 -3.15 5.61
C GLU A 113 -4.68 -3.96 6.04
N VAL A 114 -3.87 -4.43 5.09
CA VAL A 114 -2.59 -5.10 5.37
C VAL A 114 -1.63 -4.11 6.02
N PHE A 115 -1.49 -2.91 5.44
CA PHE A 115 -0.63 -1.86 5.99
C PHE A 115 -1.01 -1.50 7.43
N ARG A 116 -2.30 -1.30 7.72
CA ARG A 116 -2.76 -1.02 9.08
C ARG A 116 -2.47 -2.16 10.05
N ALA A 117 -2.68 -3.41 9.63
CA ALA A 117 -2.37 -4.56 10.47
C ALA A 117 -0.88 -4.58 10.84
N VAL A 118 -0.01 -4.31 9.88
CA VAL A 118 1.43 -4.25 10.10
C VAL A 118 1.81 -3.06 11.00
N GLU A 119 1.35 -1.84 10.69
CA GLU A 119 1.62 -0.63 11.49
C GLU A 119 1.18 -0.77 12.95
N SER A 120 0.04 -1.43 13.19
CA SER A 120 -0.44 -1.65 14.57
C SER A 120 0.32 -2.72 15.34
N SER A 121 1.09 -3.57 14.66
CA SER A 121 1.77 -4.72 15.26
C SER A 121 3.25 -4.49 15.54
N VAL A 122 3.86 -3.48 14.93
CA VAL A 122 5.28 -3.18 15.10
C VAL A 122 5.45 -1.89 15.89
N LYS A 123 6.11 -2.01 17.04
CA LYS A 123 6.50 -0.83 17.83
C LYS A 123 7.88 -0.39 17.42
N LEU A 124 8.02 0.87 17.08
CA LEU A 124 9.30 1.49 16.77
C LEU A 124 9.78 2.36 17.90
N THR A 125 11.10 2.51 17.96
CA THR A 125 11.73 3.55 18.76
C THR A 125 11.55 4.93 18.11
N ASP A 126 11.74 6.00 18.89
CA ASP A 126 11.68 7.36 18.37
C ASP A 126 12.71 7.58 17.24
N GLU A 127 13.93 7.04 17.42
CA GLU A 127 14.98 7.10 16.40
C GLU A 127 14.59 6.39 15.09
N GLN A 128 14.01 5.18 15.20
CA GLN A 128 13.49 4.46 14.04
C GLN A 128 12.37 5.25 13.37
N THR A 129 11.49 5.86 14.14
CA THR A 129 10.37 6.67 13.63
C THR A 129 10.88 7.87 12.84
N GLU A 130 11.87 8.59 13.36
CA GLU A 130 12.48 9.73 12.66
C GLU A 130 13.12 9.31 11.33
N LYS A 131 13.94 8.26 11.36
CA LYS A 131 14.59 7.73 10.16
C LYS A 131 13.55 7.25 9.13
N MET A 132 12.48 6.60 9.59
CA MET A 132 11.41 6.14 8.73
C MET A 132 10.61 7.29 8.09
N ASN A 133 10.42 8.39 8.80
CA ASN A 133 9.79 9.58 8.23
C ASN A 133 10.63 10.15 7.06
N LYS A 134 11.97 10.16 7.18
CA LYS A 134 12.86 10.56 6.09
C LYS A 134 12.72 9.63 4.88
N VAL A 135 12.73 8.32 5.12
CA VAL A 135 12.50 7.33 4.05
C VAL A 135 11.09 7.47 3.45
N GLY A 136 10.09 7.80 4.26
CA GLY A 136 8.73 8.10 3.79
C GLY A 136 8.68 9.26 2.80
N GLN A 137 9.51 10.27 2.99
CA GLN A 137 9.63 11.40 2.03
C GLN A 137 10.28 10.94 0.71
N GLU A 138 11.29 10.06 0.77
CA GLU A 138 11.89 9.48 -0.44
C GLU A 138 10.85 8.65 -1.22
N ILE A 139 10.05 7.83 -0.53
CA ILE A 139 8.96 7.06 -1.16
C ILE A 139 7.95 8.01 -1.83
N ALA A 140 7.57 9.08 -1.16
CA ALA A 140 6.62 10.05 -1.71
C ALA A 140 7.19 10.77 -2.96
N ALA A 141 8.49 11.06 -2.97
CA ALA A 141 9.17 11.62 -4.14
C ALA A 141 9.19 10.64 -5.31
N LEU A 142 9.53 9.37 -5.06
CA LEU A 142 9.48 8.30 -6.07
C LEU A 142 8.08 8.07 -6.61
N GLN A 143 7.06 8.12 -5.75
CA GLN A 143 5.65 8.02 -6.16
C GLN A 143 5.27 9.14 -7.13
N LYS A 144 5.71 10.38 -6.87
CA LYS A 144 5.48 11.51 -7.78
C LYS A 144 6.19 11.31 -9.13
N GLN A 145 7.43 10.83 -9.11
CA GLN A 145 8.19 10.54 -10.34
C GLN A 145 7.51 9.44 -11.15
N MET A 146 7.08 8.36 -10.50
CA MET A 146 6.38 7.25 -11.14
C MET A 146 5.05 7.73 -11.76
N MET A 147 4.27 8.51 -11.02
CA MET A 147 3.03 9.09 -11.52
C MET A 147 3.29 9.95 -12.77
N LYS A 148 4.31 10.84 -12.73
CA LYS A 148 4.69 11.68 -13.88
C LYS A 148 5.09 10.83 -15.07
N GLY A 149 5.94 9.82 -14.87
CA GLY A 149 6.38 8.91 -15.93
C GLY A 149 5.20 8.17 -16.57
N VAL A 150 4.33 7.58 -15.75
CA VAL A 150 3.13 6.87 -16.23
C VAL A 150 2.21 7.82 -17.00
N MET A 151 1.89 8.98 -16.43
CA MET A 151 1.00 9.94 -17.09
C MET A 151 1.58 10.48 -18.41
N GLY A 152 2.91 10.53 -18.55
CA GLY A 152 3.57 10.94 -19.79
C GLY A 152 3.35 9.97 -20.97
N VAL A 153 3.16 8.70 -20.68
CA VAL A 153 2.97 7.62 -21.66
C VAL A 153 1.51 7.46 -22.11
N LEU A 154 0.56 7.83 -21.27
CA LEU A 154 -0.87 7.57 -21.47
C LEU A 154 -1.55 8.62 -22.33
N THR A 155 -2.59 8.22 -23.08
CA THR A 155 -3.49 9.14 -23.79
C THR A 155 -4.32 9.98 -22.81
N PRO A 156 -4.91 11.10 -23.25
CA PRO A 156 -5.79 11.91 -22.40
C PRO A 156 -6.92 11.08 -21.75
N GLU A 157 -7.58 10.21 -22.51
CA GLU A 157 -8.67 9.37 -22.03
C GLU A 157 -8.18 8.34 -20.99
N GLN A 158 -7.02 7.74 -21.21
CA GLN A 158 -6.41 6.83 -20.27
C GLN A 158 -6.00 7.54 -18.97
N ARG A 159 -5.51 8.78 -19.06
CA ARG A 159 -5.17 9.62 -17.88
C ARG A 159 -6.41 9.90 -17.03
N GLU A 160 -7.55 10.21 -17.63
CA GLU A 160 -8.79 10.42 -16.87
C GLU A 160 -9.24 9.15 -16.15
N LYS A 161 -9.19 7.98 -16.81
CA LYS A 161 -9.47 6.69 -16.16
C LYS A 161 -8.55 6.42 -14.96
N ILE A 162 -7.26 6.76 -15.06
CA ILE A 162 -6.32 6.65 -13.93
C ILE A 162 -6.73 7.59 -12.80
N LYS A 163 -7.02 8.86 -13.10
CA LYS A 163 -7.43 9.85 -12.08
C LYS A 163 -8.69 9.40 -11.34
N GLU A 164 -9.70 8.93 -12.05
CA GLU A 164 -10.92 8.39 -11.46
C GLU A 164 -10.64 7.21 -10.51
N LYS A 165 -9.81 6.24 -10.94
CA LYS A 165 -9.44 5.10 -10.10
C LYS A 165 -8.60 5.49 -8.89
N MET A 166 -7.75 6.49 -9.04
CA MET A 166 -6.92 7.01 -7.94
C MET A 166 -7.74 7.87 -6.95
N ALA A 167 -8.76 8.59 -7.44
CA ALA A 167 -9.65 9.41 -6.62
C ALA A 167 -10.71 8.57 -5.88
N ALA A 168 -11.09 7.41 -6.43
CA ALA A 168 -12.11 6.57 -5.81
C ALA A 168 -11.64 6.12 -4.42
N PRO A 169 -12.40 6.39 -3.34
CA PRO A 169 -12.15 5.75 -2.06
C PRO A 169 -12.25 4.24 -2.29
N ALA A 170 -11.39 3.45 -1.61
CA ALA A 170 -11.43 2.00 -1.73
C ALA A 170 -12.87 1.53 -1.46
N LYS A 171 -13.65 1.33 -2.51
CA LYS A 171 -15.00 0.80 -2.41
C LYS A 171 -14.86 -0.56 -1.77
N LYS A 172 -15.45 -0.73 -0.58
CA LYS A 172 -15.72 -2.05 -0.02
C LYS A 172 -16.23 -2.91 -1.16
N ALA A 173 -15.52 -4.02 -1.43
CA ALA A 173 -15.98 -5.01 -2.39
C ALA A 173 -17.42 -5.36 -2.01
N ALA A 174 -18.38 -4.86 -2.76
CA ALA A 174 -19.78 -5.22 -2.60
C ALA A 174 -19.85 -6.71 -2.92
N LYS A 175 -20.14 -7.53 -1.91
CA LYS A 175 -20.50 -8.93 -2.12
C LYS A 175 -21.58 -8.94 -3.19
N PRO A 176 -21.46 -9.79 -4.22
CA PRO A 176 -22.54 -9.95 -5.18
C PRO A 176 -23.79 -10.37 -4.41
N ARG A 177 -24.83 -9.56 -4.50
CA ARG A 177 -26.16 -9.90 -3.99
C ARG A 177 -26.64 -11.08 -4.82
N VAL A 178 -26.57 -12.27 -4.25
CA VAL A 178 -27.26 -13.44 -4.78
C VAL A 178 -28.75 -13.09 -4.76
N LYS A 179 -29.34 -12.87 -5.93
CA LYS A 179 -30.78 -12.83 -6.10
C LYS A 179 -31.30 -14.21 -5.69
N LYS A 180 -31.99 -14.29 -4.58
CA LYS A 180 -32.89 -15.42 -4.30
C LYS A 180 -33.98 -15.34 -5.35
N GLU A 181 -33.95 -16.23 -6.31
CA GLU A 181 -35.09 -16.56 -7.15
C GLU A 181 -36.11 -17.23 -6.22
N GLU A 182 -37.23 -16.57 -6.02
CA GLU A 182 -38.40 -17.18 -5.40
C GLU A 182 -38.97 -18.18 -6.40
N ALA A 183 -38.86 -19.45 -6.07
CA ALA A 183 -39.59 -20.51 -6.75
C ALA A 183 -41.05 -20.45 -6.27
N LYS A 184 -41.94 -20.32 -7.24
CA LYS A 184 -43.37 -20.41 -7.10
C LYS A 184 -43.81 -21.86 -7.37
#